data_83685e6c3041942ae42f056ff235578f
#
_entry.id   83685e6c3041942ae42f056ff235578f
#
_cell.length_a   1.000
_cell.length_b   1.000
_cell.length_c   1.000
_cell.angle_alpha   90.00
_cell.angle_beta   90.00
_cell.angle_gamma   90.00
#
_symmetry.space_group_name_H-M   'P 1'
#
loop_
_entity.id
_entity.type
_entity.pdbx_description
1 polymer ?
#
loop_
_entity_poly.entity_id
_entity_poly.type
_entity_poly.pdbx_seq_one_letter_code
_entity_poly.pdbx_strand_id
1 'polypeptide(L)'
;VKSIYALPDLPARVPGSPNEERLNKLRELILANPHLFVGQEFASLSSVPALVNNRIELRTCVLSTFLTAQEESYVAMPGGMTRINTDENNSLMPNQASNCSKDTWVLTEESSKQVNLWRHAQPNQLIEPWFGSLPSRAAESLFWAGRYAERTDATARLLRSSLTKLREFSEFHDPDDRRSLDQLLQALTHITITFPGFVGADSVEKLADPRAELLSLTCDIDRPGSLRSSLRSLSRSAYPVREMLPEDAWRVVDNLQQNWHPKISLALIGGGRLHDSINKMIVQLAAFSGLTSENMARESAWLILFIGRRLERALNLIELLRATLVPCYEPSTEAQMMEAVLATSNSLIVFRRRYRSFMQLPTILELLLMDENYPRALAYQLQQLQTHIVKLPREQTDEETREDEKLIAEAITELRNTDYKQLTKLSSSDSTYPLLEKLLTSQKERLEKLSGSLMQLYFSPTVVPQQVGSVLREKAS
;
A
#
# COMPACT_ATOMS: atom_id res chain seq x y z
N VAL A 1 13.26 -35.11 -1.37
CA VAL A 1 13.87 -34.06 -2.20
C VAL A 1 13.01 -32.83 -2.13
N LYS A 2 13.63 -31.68 -2.09
CA LYS A 2 12.97 -30.37 -1.97
C LYS A 2 13.58 -29.42 -3.00
N SER A 3 12.74 -28.66 -3.70
CA SER A 3 13.22 -27.54 -4.51
C SER A 3 13.68 -26.39 -3.62
N ILE A 4 14.79 -25.74 -3.98
CA ILE A 4 15.31 -24.54 -3.29
C ILE A 4 14.40 -23.34 -3.55
N TYR A 5 13.79 -23.27 -4.74
CA TYR A 5 12.87 -22.20 -5.14
C TYR A 5 11.46 -22.78 -5.35
N ALA A 6 10.43 -21.98 -5.10
CA ALA A 6 9.06 -22.35 -5.42
C ALA A 6 8.89 -22.38 -6.95
N LEU A 7 8.84 -23.56 -7.52
CA LEU A 7 8.55 -23.75 -8.96
C LEU A 7 7.04 -23.93 -9.13
N PRO A 8 6.38 -23.26 -10.09
CA PRO A 8 4.91 -23.25 -10.23
C PRO A 8 4.28 -24.63 -10.41
N ASP A 9 4.99 -25.59 -11.01
CA ASP A 9 4.47 -26.90 -11.40
C ASP A 9 4.99 -28.07 -10.55
N LEU A 10 5.78 -27.79 -9.53
CA LEU A 10 6.30 -28.84 -8.65
C LEU A 10 5.79 -28.65 -7.24
N PRO A 11 5.17 -29.66 -6.62
CA PRO A 11 4.88 -29.60 -5.20
C PRO A 11 6.21 -29.44 -4.45
N ALA A 12 6.24 -28.50 -3.53
CA ALA A 12 7.43 -28.19 -2.72
C ALA A 12 7.98 -29.44 -1.97
N ARG A 13 7.22 -30.51 -1.93
CA ARG A 13 7.56 -31.82 -1.36
C ARG A 13 6.72 -32.91 -2.02
N VAL A 14 7.25 -34.15 -2.05
CA VAL A 14 6.52 -35.35 -2.46
C VAL A 14 6.10 -36.10 -1.19
N PRO A 15 4.82 -36.04 -0.77
CA PRO A 15 4.31 -36.80 0.37
C PRO A 15 3.88 -38.22 -0.06
N GLY A 16 4.09 -39.18 0.80
CA GLY A 16 3.61 -40.58 0.62
C GLY A 16 4.49 -41.44 -0.26
N SER A 17 4.06 -42.69 -0.49
CA SER A 17 4.69 -43.61 -1.48
C SER A 17 4.42 -43.06 -2.88
N PRO A 18 5.40 -42.49 -3.58
CA PRO A 18 5.16 -41.91 -4.88
C PRO A 18 4.94 -42.99 -5.91
N ASN A 19 3.97 -42.78 -6.80
CA ASN A 19 3.81 -43.58 -8.00
C ASN A 19 5.10 -43.53 -8.83
N GLU A 20 5.52 -44.69 -9.44
CA GLU A 20 6.76 -44.79 -10.20
C GLU A 20 6.90 -43.73 -11.30
N GLU A 21 5.81 -43.35 -11.92
CA GLU A 21 5.76 -42.30 -12.95
C GLU A 21 6.17 -40.92 -12.39
N ARG A 22 5.74 -40.64 -11.20
CA ARG A 22 6.09 -39.37 -10.49
C ARG A 22 7.55 -39.36 -10.05
N LEU A 23 8.09 -40.49 -9.64
CA LEU A 23 9.50 -40.66 -9.30
C LEU A 23 10.40 -40.48 -10.53
N ASN A 24 10.04 -41.04 -11.66
CA ASN A 24 10.81 -40.91 -12.87
C ASN A 24 10.81 -39.45 -13.37
N LYS A 25 9.67 -38.77 -13.36
CA LYS A 25 9.57 -37.36 -13.71
C LYS A 25 10.40 -36.45 -12.78
N LEU A 26 10.42 -36.77 -11.46
CA LEU A 26 11.25 -36.05 -10.50
C LEU A 26 12.74 -36.32 -10.75
N ARG A 27 13.14 -37.55 -11.09
CA ARG A 27 14.54 -37.87 -11.45
C ARG A 27 15.01 -37.12 -12.68
N GLU A 28 14.19 -37.05 -13.72
CA GLU A 28 14.49 -36.27 -14.94
C GLU A 28 14.69 -34.79 -14.63
N LEU A 29 13.83 -34.21 -13.80
CA LEU A 29 13.94 -32.82 -13.40
C LEU A 29 15.18 -32.53 -12.55
N ILE A 30 15.54 -33.43 -11.63
CA ILE A 30 16.77 -33.30 -10.81
C ILE A 30 18.00 -33.43 -11.72
N LEU A 31 18.02 -34.37 -12.67
CA LEU A 31 19.14 -34.53 -13.57
C LEU A 31 19.31 -33.35 -14.51
N ALA A 32 18.20 -32.76 -14.95
CA ALA A 32 18.23 -31.56 -15.80
C ALA A 32 18.72 -30.30 -15.06
N ASN A 33 18.39 -30.18 -13.77
CA ASN A 33 18.70 -28.97 -12.99
C ASN A 33 19.14 -29.31 -11.54
N PRO A 34 20.26 -30.01 -11.33
CA PRO A 34 20.65 -30.52 -10.01
C PRO A 34 20.86 -29.42 -8.97
N HIS A 35 21.27 -28.23 -9.38
CA HIS A 35 21.50 -27.07 -8.52
C HIS A 35 20.22 -26.46 -7.92
N LEU A 36 19.03 -26.83 -8.43
CA LEU A 36 17.75 -26.35 -7.91
C LEU A 36 17.15 -27.26 -6.83
N PHE A 37 17.78 -28.39 -6.53
CA PHE A 37 17.24 -29.38 -5.61
C PHE A 37 18.19 -29.69 -4.47
N VAL A 38 17.62 -29.96 -3.29
CA VAL A 38 18.34 -30.45 -2.12
C VAL A 38 17.70 -31.72 -1.57
N GLY A 39 18.53 -32.65 -1.15
CA GLY A 39 18.10 -33.79 -0.36
C GLY A 39 17.97 -33.38 1.11
N GLN A 40 16.85 -33.69 1.72
CA GLN A 40 16.64 -33.48 3.15
C GLN A 40 16.16 -34.80 3.77
N GLU A 41 16.84 -35.23 4.80
CA GLU A 41 16.41 -36.39 5.59
C GLU A 41 15.05 -36.12 6.21
N PHE A 42 14.24 -37.18 6.25
CA PHE A 42 12.91 -37.09 6.84
C PHE A 42 13.02 -37.24 8.36
N ALA A 43 12.69 -36.16 9.07
CA ALA A 43 12.59 -36.21 10.53
C ALA A 43 11.18 -36.65 10.95
N SER A 44 11.08 -37.63 11.83
CA SER A 44 9.82 -37.96 12.49
C SER A 44 9.40 -36.83 13.40
N LEU A 45 8.20 -36.29 13.17
CA LEU A 45 7.67 -35.19 13.96
C LEU A 45 7.05 -35.70 15.28
N SER A 46 7.23 -34.95 16.34
CA SER A 46 6.52 -35.18 17.59
C SER A 46 5.02 -34.91 17.42
N SER A 47 4.21 -35.53 18.29
CA SER A 47 2.76 -35.32 18.30
C SER A 47 2.30 -34.70 19.63
N VAL A 48 1.28 -33.88 19.56
CA VAL A 48 0.63 -33.23 20.70
C VAL A 48 -0.89 -33.39 20.62
N PRO A 49 -1.59 -33.40 21.77
CA PRO A 49 -3.04 -33.36 21.79
C PRO A 49 -3.54 -32.06 21.13
N ALA A 50 -4.46 -32.16 20.20
CA ALA A 50 -5.08 -31.03 19.52
C ALA A 50 -6.59 -31.19 19.47
N LEU A 51 -7.33 -30.08 19.59
CA LEU A 51 -8.77 -30.07 19.41
C LEU A 51 -9.08 -29.90 17.92
N VAL A 52 -9.51 -30.99 17.28
CA VAL A 52 -9.89 -31.00 15.88
C VAL A 52 -11.34 -31.51 15.80
N ASN A 53 -12.21 -30.80 15.10
CA ASN A 53 -13.62 -31.18 14.95
C ASN A 53 -14.33 -31.51 16.28
N ASN A 54 -14.03 -30.74 17.33
CA ASN A 54 -14.55 -30.90 18.70
C ASN A 54 -14.14 -32.23 19.40
N ARG A 55 -13.05 -32.84 18.95
CA ARG A 55 -12.43 -34.04 19.58
C ARG A 55 -10.95 -33.77 19.81
N ILE A 56 -10.43 -34.37 20.90
CA ILE A 56 -8.97 -34.32 21.19
C ILE A 56 -8.31 -35.48 20.46
N GLU A 57 -7.41 -35.13 19.52
CA GLU A 57 -6.66 -36.08 18.70
C GLU A 57 -5.16 -35.78 18.79
N LEU A 58 -4.33 -36.81 18.64
CA LEU A 58 -2.88 -36.61 18.53
C LEU A 58 -2.53 -36.14 17.14
N ARG A 59 -1.93 -34.97 17.03
CA ARG A 59 -1.53 -34.38 15.75
C ARG A 59 -0.04 -34.04 15.75
N THR A 60 0.60 -34.21 14.61
CA THR A 60 2.00 -33.84 14.44
C THR A 60 2.20 -32.34 14.63
N CYS A 61 3.31 -31.97 15.27
CA CYS A 61 3.59 -30.57 15.58
C CYS A 61 5.04 -30.17 15.28
N VAL A 62 5.24 -28.87 15.12
CA VAL A 62 6.56 -28.24 15.04
C VAL A 62 6.60 -27.08 16.02
N LEU A 63 7.56 -27.12 16.94
CA LEU A 63 7.83 -26.07 17.90
C LEU A 63 8.80 -25.06 17.28
N SER A 64 8.42 -23.81 17.29
CA SER A 64 9.30 -22.66 16.99
C SER A 64 9.74 -22.02 18.28
N THR A 65 11.04 -22.01 18.54
CA THR A 65 11.67 -21.30 19.65
C THR A 65 12.38 -20.05 19.14
N PHE A 66 12.49 -19.06 20.00
CA PHE A 66 13.13 -17.77 19.67
C PHE A 66 14.35 -17.57 20.56
N LEU A 67 15.47 -17.30 19.92
CA LEU A 67 16.74 -17.05 20.60
C LEU A 67 17.25 -15.67 20.22
N THR A 68 17.75 -14.94 21.19
CA THR A 68 18.40 -13.63 21.00
C THR A 68 19.87 -13.77 21.33
N ALA A 69 20.75 -13.28 20.45
CA ALA A 69 22.18 -13.21 20.72
C ALA A 69 22.44 -12.16 21.82
N GLN A 70 23.19 -12.57 22.86
CA GLN A 70 23.60 -11.69 23.93
C GLN A 70 25.11 -11.89 24.17
N GLU A 71 25.90 -10.91 23.80
CA GLU A 71 27.39 -10.97 23.88
C GLU A 71 27.95 -12.23 23.19
N GLU A 72 28.47 -13.18 23.96
CA GLU A 72 29.03 -14.43 23.46
C GLU A 72 28.07 -15.63 23.58
N SER A 73 26.83 -15.41 23.97
CA SER A 73 25.81 -16.46 24.23
C SER A 73 24.49 -16.15 23.55
N TYR A 74 23.57 -17.11 23.62
CA TYR A 74 22.19 -16.96 23.20
C TYR A 74 21.24 -17.12 24.37
N VAL A 75 20.27 -16.25 24.50
CA VAL A 75 19.18 -16.37 25.46
C VAL A 75 17.93 -16.81 24.73
N ALA A 76 17.36 -17.91 25.18
CA ALA A 76 16.10 -18.42 24.66
C ALA A 76 14.92 -17.72 25.37
N MET A 77 13.92 -17.33 24.60
CA MET A 77 12.64 -16.90 25.15
C MET A 77 12.00 -18.05 25.91
N PRO A 78 11.53 -17.85 27.15
CA PRO A 78 10.86 -18.90 27.95
C PRO A 78 9.46 -19.14 27.39
N GLY A 79 9.37 -19.93 26.33
CA GLY A 79 8.16 -20.21 25.59
C GLY A 79 8.41 -20.41 24.10
N GLY A 80 7.33 -20.54 23.35
CA GLY A 80 7.40 -20.72 21.90
C GLY A 80 6.04 -20.87 21.28
N MET A 81 6.02 -21.04 19.96
CA MET A 81 4.80 -21.28 19.21
C MET A 81 4.83 -22.67 18.60
N THR A 82 3.89 -23.51 18.98
CA THR A 82 3.70 -24.84 18.40
C THR A 82 2.67 -24.78 17.28
N ARG A 83 3.09 -25.13 16.08
CA ARG A 83 2.19 -25.31 14.94
C ARG A 83 1.74 -26.74 14.84
N ILE A 84 0.46 -26.96 14.58
CA ILE A 84 -0.18 -28.27 14.54
C ILE A 84 -0.69 -28.53 13.14
N ASN A 85 -0.47 -29.77 12.65
CA ASN A 85 -1.06 -30.22 11.41
C ASN A 85 -2.53 -30.62 11.64
N THR A 86 -3.46 -29.94 10.99
CA THR A 86 -4.89 -30.25 11.04
C THR A 86 -5.34 -31.20 9.92
N ASP A 87 -4.47 -31.50 8.96
CA ASP A 87 -4.78 -32.31 7.79
C ASP A 87 -4.40 -33.79 8.02
N GLU A 88 -5.37 -34.71 7.95
CA GLU A 88 -5.15 -36.14 8.18
C GLU A 88 -4.24 -36.77 7.13
N ASN A 89 -4.28 -36.27 5.91
CA ASN A 89 -3.55 -36.83 4.78
C ASN A 89 -2.13 -36.29 4.62
N ASN A 90 -1.71 -35.33 5.41
CA ASN A 90 -0.43 -34.66 5.27
C ASN A 90 0.44 -34.87 6.52
N SER A 91 1.10 -36.01 6.61
CA SER A 91 2.03 -36.35 7.72
C SER A 91 3.30 -35.47 7.73
N LEU A 92 3.42 -34.54 6.81
CA LEU A 92 4.59 -33.71 6.63
C LEU A 92 4.36 -32.33 7.25
N MET A 93 5.43 -31.69 7.70
CA MET A 93 5.44 -30.40 8.39
C MET A 93 4.23 -29.51 8.13
N PRO A 94 3.63 -28.90 9.16
CA PRO A 94 2.56 -27.94 8.96
C PRO A 94 3.05 -26.82 8.06
N ASN A 95 2.49 -26.76 6.86
CA ASN A 95 2.72 -25.66 5.92
C ASN A 95 2.24 -24.36 6.58
N GLN A 96 2.70 -23.22 6.07
CA GLN A 96 2.20 -21.90 6.49
C GLN A 96 0.66 -21.75 6.41
N ALA A 97 -0.02 -22.70 5.76
CA ALA A 97 -1.48 -22.76 5.62
C ALA A 97 -2.18 -23.52 6.78
N SER A 98 -1.47 -24.20 7.69
CA SER A 98 -2.12 -24.82 8.84
C SER A 98 -2.48 -23.74 9.85
N ASN A 99 -3.76 -23.44 9.97
CA ASN A 99 -4.30 -22.33 10.77
C ASN A 99 -4.38 -22.62 12.27
N CYS A 100 -3.80 -23.70 12.77
CA CYS A 100 -3.85 -24.05 14.18
C CYS A 100 -2.48 -23.91 14.83
N SER A 101 -2.41 -23.08 15.87
CA SER A 101 -1.23 -22.91 16.72
C SER A 101 -1.59 -23.09 18.19
N LYS A 102 -0.63 -23.49 18.99
CA LYS A 102 -0.71 -23.56 20.45
C LYS A 102 0.44 -22.79 21.07
N ASP A 103 0.16 -22.13 22.19
CA ASP A 103 1.20 -21.60 23.05
C ASP A 103 2.01 -22.74 23.67
N THR A 104 3.30 -22.52 23.80
CA THR A 104 4.21 -23.44 24.45
C THR A 104 4.64 -22.84 25.77
N TRP A 105 4.28 -23.50 26.85
CA TRP A 105 4.69 -23.12 28.20
C TRP A 105 5.88 -23.95 28.65
N VAL A 106 6.86 -23.29 29.21
CA VAL A 106 8.03 -23.96 29.83
C VAL A 106 7.75 -24.11 31.31
N LEU A 107 7.66 -25.36 31.74
CA LEU A 107 7.53 -25.65 33.18
C LEU A 107 8.89 -25.48 33.86
N THR A 108 8.91 -24.74 34.96
CA THR A 108 10.09 -24.55 35.79
C THR A 108 9.71 -24.78 37.26
N GLU A 109 10.59 -25.41 38.00
CA GLU A 109 10.40 -25.62 39.43
C GLU A 109 10.71 -24.38 40.26
N GLU A 110 11.55 -23.49 39.74
CA GLU A 110 11.86 -22.21 40.37
C GLU A 110 11.15 -21.07 39.61
N SER A 111 10.62 -20.10 40.37
CA SER A 111 10.14 -18.86 39.79
C SER A 111 11.29 -18.17 39.05
N SER A 112 11.38 -18.38 37.75
CA SER A 112 12.39 -17.70 36.95
C SER A 112 12.17 -16.20 37.07
N LYS A 113 13.18 -15.45 37.49
CA LYS A 113 13.17 -13.99 37.39
C LYS A 113 12.84 -13.65 35.95
N GLN A 114 11.79 -12.87 35.76
CA GLN A 114 11.51 -12.34 34.40
C GLN A 114 12.79 -11.73 33.87
N VAL A 115 13.34 -12.30 32.80
CA VAL A 115 14.48 -11.71 32.11
C VAL A 115 13.98 -10.43 31.48
N ASN A 116 14.23 -9.32 32.15
CA ASN A 116 13.94 -8.02 31.58
C ASN A 116 15.00 -7.74 30.49
N LEU A 117 14.59 -7.74 29.24
CA LEU A 117 15.45 -7.43 28.10
C LEU A 117 15.92 -5.96 28.09
N TRP A 118 15.34 -5.11 28.94
CA TRP A 118 15.85 -3.77 29.15
C TRP A 118 17.19 -3.85 29.90
N ARG A 119 18.27 -3.52 29.20
CA ARG A 119 19.57 -3.37 29.84
C ARG A 119 19.51 -2.14 30.75
N HIS A 120 19.76 -2.32 32.02
CA HIS A 120 20.02 -1.22 32.92
C HIS A 120 21.39 -0.63 32.55
N ALA A 121 21.39 0.56 31.92
CA ALA A 121 22.63 1.27 31.68
C ALA A 121 23.35 1.51 32.99
N GLN A 122 24.67 1.25 33.04
CA GLN A 122 25.45 1.67 34.21
C GLN A 122 25.41 3.19 34.32
N PRO A 123 25.40 3.76 35.55
CA PRO A 123 25.15 5.18 35.81
C PRO A 123 26.03 6.17 35.01
N ASN A 124 27.15 5.72 34.48
CA ASN A 124 28.11 6.54 33.72
C ASN A 124 28.26 6.12 32.24
N GLN A 125 27.41 5.24 31.73
CA GLN A 125 27.51 4.80 30.35
C GLN A 125 26.54 5.63 29.48
N LEU A 126 27.11 6.59 28.73
CA LEU A 126 26.38 7.26 27.63
C LEU A 126 26.21 6.24 26.52
N ILE A 127 24.98 5.82 26.30
CA ILE A 127 24.63 4.92 25.18
C ILE A 127 24.41 5.84 23.96
N GLU A 128 25.27 5.73 22.98
CA GLU A 128 25.04 6.39 21.70
C GLU A 128 23.82 5.74 21.00
N PRO A 129 22.87 6.55 20.48
CA PRO A 129 21.75 6.00 19.74
C PRO A 129 22.27 5.23 18.51
N TRP A 130 21.88 3.97 18.39
CA TRP A 130 22.22 3.17 17.22
C TRP A 130 21.26 3.46 16.07
N PHE A 131 21.68 4.25 15.12
CA PHE A 131 20.95 4.50 13.89
C PHE A 131 21.36 3.48 12.83
N GLY A 132 20.78 2.29 12.87
CA GLY A 132 20.99 1.29 11.84
C GLY A 132 20.48 1.77 10.47
N SER A 133 21.17 1.38 9.40
CA SER A 133 20.68 1.63 8.05
C SER A 133 19.34 0.91 7.83
N LEU A 134 18.38 1.60 7.23
CA LEU A 134 17.09 1.00 6.89
C LEU A 134 17.30 -0.07 5.80
N PRO A 135 16.95 -1.35 6.01
CA PRO A 135 17.09 -2.38 4.99
C PRO A 135 16.26 -2.05 3.74
N SER A 136 16.81 -2.30 2.54
CA SER A 136 16.14 -1.99 1.27
C SER A 136 14.71 -2.56 1.16
N ARG A 137 14.48 -3.79 1.64
CA ARG A 137 13.12 -4.38 1.69
C ARG A 137 12.16 -3.66 2.63
N ALA A 138 12.67 -3.15 3.75
CA ALA A 138 11.85 -2.38 4.68
C ALA A 138 11.53 -1.00 4.08
N ALA A 139 12.51 -0.37 3.43
CA ALA A 139 12.32 0.87 2.70
C ALA A 139 11.26 0.72 1.61
N GLU A 140 11.37 -0.31 0.78
CA GLU A 140 10.37 -0.63 -0.25
C GLU A 140 8.97 -0.84 0.35
N SER A 141 8.87 -1.64 1.42
CA SER A 141 7.61 -1.93 2.09
C SER A 141 6.96 -0.67 2.67
N LEU A 142 7.73 0.24 3.29
CA LEU A 142 7.25 1.52 3.82
C LEU A 142 6.80 2.45 2.69
N PHE A 143 7.56 2.55 1.61
CA PHE A 143 7.20 3.35 0.45
C PHE A 143 5.86 2.92 -0.14
N TRP A 144 5.70 1.61 -0.39
CA TRP A 144 4.46 1.08 -0.93
C TRP A 144 3.30 1.14 0.06
N ALA A 145 3.54 0.96 1.36
CA ALA A 145 2.51 1.18 2.38
C ALA A 145 1.99 2.63 2.34
N GLY A 146 2.89 3.60 2.20
CA GLY A 146 2.54 5.00 2.01
C GLY A 146 1.71 5.23 0.75
N ARG A 147 2.14 4.68 -0.38
CA ARG A 147 1.43 4.79 -1.66
C ARG A 147 0.04 4.14 -1.60
N TYR A 148 -0.06 2.91 -1.12
CA TYR A 148 -1.36 2.22 -1.05
C TYR A 148 -2.32 2.83 -0.03
N ALA A 149 -1.84 3.44 1.05
CA ALA A 149 -2.69 4.19 1.96
C ALA A 149 -3.38 5.37 1.26
N GLU A 150 -2.64 6.17 0.48
CA GLU A 150 -3.19 7.29 -0.27
C GLU A 150 -4.05 6.82 -1.46
N ARG A 151 -3.65 5.77 -2.16
CA ARG A 151 -4.45 5.19 -3.25
C ARG A 151 -5.80 4.69 -2.75
N THR A 152 -5.81 4.00 -1.61
CA THR A 152 -7.05 3.52 -0.97
C THR A 152 -7.93 4.70 -0.57
N ASP A 153 -7.37 5.76 0.05
CA ASP A 153 -8.11 6.98 0.42
C ASP A 153 -8.70 7.69 -0.80
N ALA A 154 -7.91 7.87 -1.86
CA ALA A 154 -8.35 8.52 -3.10
C ALA A 154 -9.47 7.72 -3.80
N THR A 155 -9.30 6.40 -3.95
CA THR A 155 -10.31 5.52 -4.53
C THR A 155 -11.60 5.52 -3.70
N ALA A 156 -11.50 5.46 -2.36
CA ALA A 156 -12.65 5.52 -1.46
C ALA A 156 -13.43 6.85 -1.60
N ARG A 157 -12.71 7.98 -1.70
CA ARG A 157 -13.32 9.31 -1.88
C ARG A 157 -14.01 9.44 -3.24
N LEU A 158 -13.36 8.96 -4.30
CA LEU A 158 -13.93 9.00 -5.64
C LEU A 158 -15.19 8.11 -5.74
N LEU A 159 -15.15 6.89 -5.21
CA LEU A 159 -16.32 6.01 -5.10
C LEU A 159 -17.45 6.67 -4.28
N ARG A 160 -17.12 7.34 -3.18
CA ARG A 160 -18.11 8.08 -2.39
C ARG A 160 -18.78 9.18 -3.20
N SER A 161 -18.01 9.97 -3.94
CA SER A 161 -18.55 11.02 -4.80
C SER A 161 -19.44 10.44 -5.91
N SER A 162 -19.01 9.34 -6.55
CA SER A 162 -19.81 8.64 -7.57
C SER A 162 -21.13 8.08 -7.01
N LEU A 163 -21.11 7.50 -5.81
CA LEU A 163 -22.31 7.00 -5.14
C LEU A 163 -23.25 8.13 -4.73
N THR A 164 -22.72 9.28 -4.33
CA THR A 164 -23.53 10.47 -4.01
C THR A 164 -24.24 10.97 -5.27
N LYS A 165 -23.51 11.13 -6.38
CA LYS A 165 -24.10 11.53 -7.67
C LYS A 165 -25.11 10.51 -8.20
N LEU A 166 -24.85 9.21 -8.06
CA LEU A 166 -25.80 8.16 -8.44
C LEU A 166 -27.13 8.28 -7.65
N ARG A 167 -27.04 8.59 -6.36
CA ARG A 167 -28.21 8.79 -5.52
C ARG A 167 -28.98 10.05 -5.92
N GLU A 168 -28.30 11.18 -6.11
CA GLU A 168 -28.92 12.44 -6.56
C GLU A 168 -29.66 12.25 -7.88
N PHE A 169 -29.02 11.61 -8.87
CA PHE A 169 -29.69 11.28 -10.12
C PHE A 169 -30.90 10.36 -9.93
N SER A 170 -30.79 9.34 -9.05
CA SER A 170 -31.90 8.41 -8.78
C SER A 170 -33.10 9.09 -8.11
N GLU A 171 -32.87 10.16 -7.34
CA GLU A 171 -33.91 10.92 -6.65
C GLU A 171 -34.58 11.98 -7.55
N PHE A 172 -33.79 12.69 -8.34
CA PHE A 172 -34.27 13.88 -9.08
C PHE A 172 -34.40 13.67 -10.60
N HIS A 173 -33.71 12.68 -11.18
CA HIS A 173 -33.71 12.35 -12.61
C HIS A 173 -33.35 13.52 -13.53
N ASP A 174 -32.50 14.45 -13.06
CA ASP A 174 -32.02 15.58 -13.84
C ASP A 174 -31.05 15.10 -14.96
N PRO A 175 -31.25 15.50 -16.23
CA PRO A 175 -30.34 15.17 -17.32
C PRO A 175 -28.89 15.63 -17.11
N ASP A 176 -28.67 16.74 -16.42
CA ASP A 176 -27.33 17.27 -16.16
C ASP A 176 -26.63 16.43 -15.07
N ASP A 177 -27.37 15.98 -14.07
CA ASP A 177 -26.87 15.02 -13.08
C ASP A 177 -26.48 13.69 -13.74
N ARG A 178 -27.20 13.25 -14.75
CA ARG A 178 -26.86 12.06 -15.52
C ARG A 178 -25.53 12.23 -16.26
N ARG A 179 -25.36 13.34 -17.00
CA ARG A 179 -24.13 13.61 -17.74
C ARG A 179 -22.92 13.68 -16.81
N SER A 180 -23.04 14.40 -15.71
CA SER A 180 -21.97 14.52 -14.72
C SER A 180 -21.65 13.19 -14.04
N LEU A 181 -22.64 12.34 -13.77
CA LEU A 181 -22.46 10.99 -13.26
C LEU A 181 -21.67 10.12 -14.26
N ASP A 182 -22.08 10.11 -15.53
CA ASP A 182 -21.44 9.32 -16.57
C ASP A 182 -19.95 9.71 -16.73
N GLN A 183 -19.65 11.01 -16.71
CA GLN A 183 -18.28 11.52 -16.77
C GLN A 183 -17.46 11.11 -15.54
N LEU A 184 -18.05 11.19 -14.34
CA LEU A 184 -17.38 10.79 -13.10
C LEU A 184 -17.11 9.28 -13.05
N LEU A 185 -18.01 8.46 -13.58
CA LEU A 185 -17.84 7.01 -13.70
C LEU A 185 -16.75 6.64 -14.70
N GLN A 186 -16.67 7.35 -15.84
CA GLN A 186 -15.57 7.18 -16.79
C GLN A 186 -14.23 7.61 -16.17
N ALA A 187 -14.20 8.74 -15.47
CA ALA A 187 -13.03 9.21 -14.74
C ALA A 187 -12.60 8.17 -13.67
N LEU A 188 -13.54 7.54 -12.98
CA LEU A 188 -13.26 6.45 -12.02
C LEU A 188 -12.47 5.31 -12.69
N THR A 189 -12.87 4.87 -13.90
CA THR A 189 -12.15 3.83 -14.64
C THR A 189 -10.72 4.24 -14.98
N HIS A 190 -10.53 5.48 -15.48
CA HIS A 190 -9.21 5.98 -15.84
C HIS A 190 -8.28 6.12 -14.63
N ILE A 191 -8.77 6.69 -13.52
CA ILE A 191 -7.99 6.94 -12.31
C ILE A 191 -7.60 5.64 -11.61
N THR A 192 -8.51 4.66 -11.58
CA THR A 192 -8.25 3.35 -10.94
C THR A 192 -7.60 2.33 -11.87
N ILE A 193 -7.47 2.67 -13.18
CA ILE A 193 -6.93 1.77 -14.22
C ILE A 193 -7.71 0.43 -14.27
N THR A 194 -9.02 0.49 -14.08
CA THR A 194 -9.90 -0.71 -14.02
C THR A 194 -10.59 -0.99 -15.35
N PHE A 195 -9.85 -0.87 -16.44
CA PHE A 195 -10.37 -1.12 -17.79
C PHE A 195 -10.92 -2.55 -17.96
N PRO A 196 -11.95 -2.76 -18.83
CA PRO A 196 -12.65 -1.77 -19.64
C PRO A 196 -13.61 -0.86 -18.85
N GLY A 197 -14.09 -1.25 -17.67
CA GLY A 197 -14.91 -0.44 -16.77
C GLY A 197 -16.05 0.29 -17.47
N PHE A 198 -16.13 1.60 -17.27
CA PHE A 198 -17.13 2.49 -17.87
C PHE A 198 -16.72 3.12 -19.21
N VAL A 199 -15.60 2.70 -19.84
CA VAL A 199 -15.09 3.24 -21.10
C VAL A 199 -14.92 2.19 -22.20
N GLY A 200 -15.18 0.93 -21.93
CA GLY A 200 -15.08 -0.17 -22.89
C GLY A 200 -16.27 -0.29 -23.83
N ALA A 201 -16.30 -1.34 -24.65
CA ALA A 201 -17.38 -1.62 -25.59
C ALA A 201 -18.77 -1.73 -24.91
N ASP A 202 -18.80 -2.28 -23.69
CA ASP A 202 -20.02 -2.45 -22.90
C ASP A 202 -20.34 -1.23 -22.00
N SER A 203 -19.70 -0.08 -22.28
CA SER A 203 -19.84 1.12 -21.43
C SER A 203 -21.27 1.63 -21.38
N VAL A 204 -22.01 1.54 -22.47
CA VAL A 204 -23.42 2.02 -22.55
C VAL A 204 -24.29 1.26 -21.55
N GLU A 205 -24.21 -0.06 -21.48
CA GLU A 205 -24.97 -0.87 -20.54
C GLU A 205 -24.55 -0.60 -19.08
N LYS A 206 -23.26 -0.52 -18.83
CA LYS A 206 -22.70 -0.25 -17.50
C LYS A 206 -23.01 1.17 -17.01
N LEU A 207 -23.01 2.14 -17.90
CA LEU A 207 -23.46 3.48 -17.55
C LEU A 207 -24.97 3.49 -17.31
N ALA A 208 -25.79 2.75 -18.05
CA ALA A 208 -27.23 2.65 -17.80
C ALA A 208 -27.56 2.10 -16.42
N ASP A 209 -26.86 1.06 -15.96
CA ASP A 209 -26.92 0.55 -14.58
C ASP A 209 -25.51 0.33 -14.01
N PRO A 210 -24.92 1.32 -13.32
CA PRO A 210 -23.55 1.25 -12.85
C PRO A 210 -23.34 0.40 -11.59
N ARG A 211 -24.42 -0.12 -10.98
CA ARG A 211 -24.36 -0.75 -9.67
C ARG A 211 -23.47 -1.99 -9.63
N ALA A 212 -23.54 -2.85 -10.63
CA ALA A 212 -22.73 -4.07 -10.68
C ALA A 212 -21.23 -3.74 -10.81
N GLU A 213 -20.90 -2.79 -11.65
CA GLU A 213 -19.52 -2.34 -11.87
C GLU A 213 -18.96 -1.62 -10.62
N LEU A 214 -19.73 -0.75 -9.99
CA LEU A 214 -19.37 -0.10 -8.73
C LEU A 214 -19.18 -1.11 -7.58
N LEU A 215 -19.99 -2.18 -7.54
CA LEU A 215 -19.80 -3.26 -6.59
C LEU A 215 -18.46 -3.99 -6.82
N SER A 216 -18.17 -4.35 -8.05
CA SER A 216 -16.88 -4.97 -8.40
C SER A 216 -15.69 -4.07 -8.02
N LEU A 217 -15.74 -2.78 -8.37
CA LEU A 217 -14.71 -1.81 -8.01
C LEU A 217 -14.52 -1.65 -6.50
N THR A 218 -15.54 -1.92 -5.72
CA THR A 218 -15.50 -1.77 -4.27
C THR A 218 -15.04 -3.05 -3.57
N CYS A 219 -15.50 -4.22 -4.03
CA CYS A 219 -15.47 -5.47 -3.28
C CYS A 219 -14.58 -6.56 -3.86
N ASP A 220 -14.28 -6.51 -5.15
CA ASP A 220 -13.51 -7.55 -5.81
C ASP A 220 -12.02 -7.45 -5.44
N ILE A 221 -11.53 -8.46 -4.74
CA ILE A 221 -10.14 -8.51 -4.26
C ILE A 221 -9.14 -8.85 -5.36
N ASP A 222 -9.60 -9.55 -6.39
CA ASP A 222 -8.75 -10.04 -7.46
C ASP A 222 -8.71 -9.07 -8.66
N ARG A 223 -9.56 -8.05 -8.62
CA ARG A 223 -9.56 -6.98 -9.62
C ARG A 223 -8.51 -5.92 -9.26
N PRO A 224 -7.40 -5.79 -10.03
CA PRO A 224 -6.42 -4.74 -9.83
C PRO A 224 -7.08 -3.35 -9.91
N GLY A 225 -6.69 -2.44 -9.04
CA GLY A 225 -7.26 -1.09 -8.99
C GLY A 225 -8.56 -0.97 -8.18
N SER A 226 -9.22 -2.07 -7.80
CA SER A 226 -10.37 -2.02 -6.90
C SER A 226 -9.98 -1.50 -5.51
N LEU A 227 -10.96 -0.96 -4.78
CA LEU A 227 -10.76 -0.49 -3.42
C LEU A 227 -10.23 -1.61 -2.51
N ARG A 228 -10.82 -2.80 -2.61
CA ARG A 228 -10.40 -3.96 -1.81
C ARG A 228 -9.00 -4.47 -2.18
N SER A 229 -8.65 -4.48 -3.45
CA SER A 229 -7.31 -4.84 -3.92
C SER A 229 -6.25 -3.85 -3.40
N SER A 230 -6.56 -2.55 -3.42
CA SER A 230 -5.69 -1.49 -2.88
C SER A 230 -5.50 -1.62 -1.37
N LEU A 231 -6.57 -1.93 -0.63
CA LEU A 231 -6.52 -2.18 0.81
C LEU A 231 -5.69 -3.44 1.15
N ARG A 232 -5.87 -4.53 0.38
CA ARG A 232 -5.03 -5.73 0.53
C ARG A 232 -3.56 -5.42 0.29
N SER A 233 -3.26 -4.59 -0.69
CA SER A 233 -1.89 -4.18 -1.00
C SER A 233 -1.30 -3.30 0.11
N LEU A 234 -2.08 -2.39 0.71
CA LEU A 234 -1.68 -1.65 1.91
C LEU A 234 -1.29 -2.60 3.05
N SER A 235 -2.16 -3.55 3.37
CA SER A 235 -1.91 -4.52 4.45
C SER A 235 -0.66 -5.37 4.17
N ARG A 236 -0.49 -5.85 2.94
CA ARG A 236 0.70 -6.64 2.53
C ARG A 236 2.00 -5.85 2.62
N SER A 237 1.97 -4.57 2.28
CA SER A 237 3.15 -3.70 2.38
C SER A 237 3.45 -3.29 3.82
N ALA A 238 2.42 -3.07 4.65
CA ALA A 238 2.60 -2.67 6.05
C ALA A 238 3.02 -3.85 6.96
N TYR A 239 2.58 -5.08 6.67
CA TYR A 239 2.84 -6.25 7.50
C TYR A 239 4.33 -6.55 7.75
N PRO A 240 5.24 -6.52 6.74
CA PRO A 240 6.66 -6.77 6.96
C PRO A 240 7.36 -5.72 7.83
N VAL A 241 6.78 -4.53 7.92
CA VAL A 241 7.34 -3.36 8.64
C VAL A 241 6.49 -2.91 9.83
N ARG A 242 5.56 -3.76 10.28
CA ARG A 242 4.64 -3.44 11.37
C ARG A 242 5.35 -3.03 12.66
N GLU A 243 6.57 -3.55 12.91
CA GLU A 243 7.39 -3.22 14.07
C GLU A 243 8.00 -1.81 13.99
N MET A 244 8.04 -1.22 12.78
CA MET A 244 8.50 0.15 12.54
C MET A 244 7.33 1.15 12.58
N LEU A 245 6.09 0.66 12.54
CA LEU A 245 4.89 1.49 12.63
C LEU A 245 4.44 1.61 14.09
N PRO A 246 3.82 2.74 14.48
CA PRO A 246 3.14 2.81 15.75
C PRO A 246 2.10 1.69 15.89
N GLU A 247 1.99 1.07 17.06
CA GLU A 247 1.09 -0.06 17.30
C GLU A 247 -0.35 0.26 16.90
N ASP A 248 -0.84 1.44 17.26
CA ASP A 248 -2.19 1.87 16.91
C ASP A 248 -2.37 2.08 15.40
N ALA A 249 -1.32 2.53 14.69
CA ALA A 249 -1.37 2.66 13.24
C ALA A 249 -1.46 1.28 12.57
N TRP A 250 -0.71 0.30 13.06
CA TRP A 250 -0.83 -1.08 12.59
C TRP A 250 -2.23 -1.66 12.88
N ARG A 251 -2.76 -1.46 14.09
CA ARG A 251 -4.13 -1.89 14.44
C ARG A 251 -5.19 -1.33 13.50
N VAL A 252 -5.05 -0.08 13.07
CA VAL A 252 -5.96 0.52 12.08
C VAL A 252 -5.92 -0.23 10.75
N VAL A 253 -4.73 -0.55 10.23
CA VAL A 253 -4.57 -1.29 8.96
C VAL A 253 -5.15 -2.69 9.08
N ASP A 254 -4.87 -3.40 10.16
CA ASP A 254 -5.36 -4.74 10.42
C ASP A 254 -6.89 -4.77 10.55
N ASN A 255 -7.46 -3.85 11.31
CA ASN A 255 -8.92 -3.68 11.44
C ASN A 255 -9.60 -3.38 10.10
N LEU A 256 -8.99 -2.53 9.27
CA LEU A 256 -9.49 -2.25 7.93
C LEU A 256 -9.52 -3.52 7.08
N GLN A 257 -8.45 -4.31 7.11
CA GLN A 257 -8.35 -5.54 6.33
C GLN A 257 -9.35 -6.61 6.81
N GLN A 258 -9.52 -6.76 8.12
CA GLN A 258 -10.40 -7.77 8.71
C GLN A 258 -11.88 -7.40 8.56
N ASN A 259 -12.23 -6.14 8.72
CA ASN A 259 -13.62 -5.69 8.77
C ASN A 259 -14.18 -5.26 7.41
N TRP A 260 -13.33 -5.11 6.37
CA TRP A 260 -13.80 -4.83 5.03
C TRP A 260 -14.28 -6.11 4.35
N HIS A 261 -15.41 -6.64 4.84
CA HIS A 261 -16.16 -7.72 4.23
C HIS A 261 -17.55 -7.21 3.88
N PRO A 262 -17.71 -6.45 2.82
CA PRO A 262 -19.03 -6.00 2.46
C PRO A 262 -19.86 -7.22 2.00
N LYS A 263 -20.72 -7.72 2.88
CA LYS A 263 -21.88 -8.52 2.49
C LYS A 263 -22.87 -7.59 1.78
N ILE A 264 -22.40 -6.97 0.68
CA ILE A 264 -23.17 -5.97 -0.05
C ILE A 264 -23.79 -6.70 -1.23
N SER A 265 -25.11 -6.80 -1.24
CA SER A 265 -25.86 -7.18 -2.44
C SER A 265 -26.05 -5.94 -3.34
N LEU A 266 -26.27 -6.16 -4.63
CA LEU A 266 -26.60 -5.10 -5.60
C LEU A 266 -27.72 -4.15 -5.11
N ALA A 267 -28.68 -4.66 -4.34
CA ALA A 267 -29.75 -3.88 -3.74
C ALA A 267 -29.28 -2.83 -2.71
N LEU A 268 -28.07 -2.94 -2.18
CA LEU A 268 -27.54 -2.04 -1.15
C LEU A 268 -26.69 -0.90 -1.73
N ILE A 269 -26.40 -0.90 -3.02
CA ILE A 269 -25.56 0.15 -3.65
C ILE A 269 -26.32 1.49 -3.75
N GLY A 270 -27.64 1.48 -3.87
CA GLY A 270 -28.47 2.69 -3.74
C GLY A 270 -28.79 3.07 -2.30
N GLY A 271 -28.59 2.19 -1.34
CA GLY A 271 -28.84 2.41 0.08
C GLY A 271 -27.58 2.93 0.81
N GLY A 272 -27.75 3.81 1.80
CA GLY A 272 -26.69 4.49 2.53
C GLY A 272 -25.59 3.62 3.16
N ARG A 273 -25.76 2.30 3.27
CA ARG A 273 -24.84 1.39 3.97
C ARG A 273 -23.45 1.30 3.34
N LEU A 274 -23.34 1.26 2.01
CA LEU A 274 -22.03 1.25 1.34
C LEU A 274 -21.34 2.59 1.54
N HIS A 275 -22.07 3.67 1.36
CA HIS A 275 -21.58 5.03 1.61
C HIS A 275 -21.06 5.19 3.04
N ASP A 276 -21.77 4.69 4.05
CA ASP A 276 -21.35 4.72 5.46
C ASP A 276 -20.10 3.89 5.71
N SER A 277 -19.99 2.71 5.07
CA SER A 277 -18.79 1.87 5.16
C SER A 277 -17.56 2.55 4.56
N ILE A 278 -17.72 3.20 3.41
CA ILE A 278 -16.67 3.99 2.78
C ILE A 278 -16.28 5.18 3.66
N ASN A 279 -17.23 5.89 4.26
CA ASN A 279 -16.95 6.98 5.20
C ASN A 279 -16.14 6.50 6.41
N LYS A 280 -16.49 5.36 7.00
CA LYS A 280 -15.71 4.75 8.10
C LYS A 280 -14.28 4.42 7.65
N MET A 281 -14.10 3.85 6.46
CA MET A 281 -12.77 3.57 5.90
C MET A 281 -11.95 4.85 5.73
N ILE A 282 -12.52 5.91 5.17
CA ILE A 282 -11.84 7.22 5.02
C ILE A 282 -11.38 7.76 6.38
N VAL A 283 -12.21 7.66 7.41
CA VAL A 283 -11.85 8.09 8.78
C VAL A 283 -10.71 7.25 9.34
N GLN A 284 -10.73 5.92 9.14
CA GLN A 284 -9.65 5.04 9.59
C GLN A 284 -8.33 5.29 8.83
N LEU A 285 -8.38 5.56 7.53
CA LEU A 285 -7.19 5.95 6.75
C LEU A 285 -6.64 7.32 7.20
N ALA A 286 -7.51 8.25 7.57
CA ALA A 286 -7.09 9.51 8.19
C ALA A 286 -6.46 9.29 9.57
N ALA A 287 -6.98 8.36 10.38
CA ALA A 287 -6.38 7.96 11.65
C ALA A 287 -4.99 7.34 11.45
N PHE A 288 -4.83 6.40 10.51
CA PHE A 288 -3.51 5.86 10.13
C PHE A 288 -2.53 6.99 9.77
N SER A 289 -3.00 7.95 8.98
CA SER A 289 -2.23 9.12 8.58
C SER A 289 -1.79 9.97 9.78
N GLY A 290 -2.69 10.25 10.71
CA GLY A 290 -2.41 11.03 11.92
C GLY A 290 -1.45 10.29 12.85
N LEU A 291 -1.72 9.01 13.12
CA LEU A 291 -0.90 8.19 14.02
C LEU A 291 0.55 8.05 13.51
N THR A 292 0.74 7.81 12.20
CA THR A 292 2.09 7.78 11.62
C THR A 292 2.75 9.15 11.60
N SER A 293 1.97 10.21 11.42
CA SER A 293 2.49 11.59 11.48
C SER A 293 2.95 11.98 12.87
N GLU A 294 2.23 11.61 13.93
CA GLU A 294 2.50 12.08 15.28
C GLU A 294 3.44 11.18 16.07
N ASN A 295 3.40 9.86 15.81
CA ASN A 295 4.05 8.87 16.68
C ASN A 295 5.31 8.22 16.08
N MET A 296 5.67 8.50 14.82
CA MET A 296 6.93 8.02 14.26
C MET A 296 8.05 9.05 14.41
N ALA A 297 9.25 8.61 14.78
CA ALA A 297 10.46 9.43 14.73
C ALA A 297 10.73 9.88 13.27
N ARG A 298 11.21 11.14 13.10
CA ARG A 298 11.44 11.76 11.78
C ARG A 298 12.73 11.23 11.11
N GLU A 299 12.92 9.93 11.14
CA GLU A 299 14.05 9.19 10.59
C GLU A 299 13.74 8.63 9.20
N SER A 300 14.66 7.87 8.61
CA SER A 300 14.56 7.30 7.26
C SER A 300 13.25 6.52 7.03
N ALA A 301 12.77 5.76 8.01
CA ALA A 301 11.53 5.00 7.91
C ALA A 301 10.31 5.92 7.71
N TRP A 302 10.23 6.99 8.51
CA TRP A 302 9.18 7.98 8.38
C TRP A 302 9.27 8.73 7.05
N LEU A 303 10.50 9.18 6.68
CA LEU A 303 10.73 9.91 5.43
C LEU A 303 10.23 9.11 4.22
N ILE A 304 10.62 7.83 4.12
CA ILE A 304 10.25 6.97 3.00
C ILE A 304 8.74 6.70 2.94
N LEU A 305 8.11 6.42 4.09
CA LEU A 305 6.65 6.27 4.17
C LEU A 305 5.93 7.53 3.66
N PHE A 306 6.40 8.72 4.09
CA PHE A 306 5.79 9.99 3.71
C PHE A 306 6.11 10.40 2.28
N ILE A 307 7.28 10.10 1.75
CA ILE A 307 7.58 10.26 0.32
C ILE A 307 6.60 9.45 -0.51
N GLY A 308 6.39 8.16 -0.19
CA GLY A 308 5.40 7.34 -0.87
C GLY A 308 4.00 7.95 -0.84
N ARG A 309 3.56 8.43 0.32
CA ARG A 309 2.26 9.09 0.49
C ARG A 309 2.13 10.37 -0.33
N ARG A 310 3.13 11.26 -0.27
CA ARG A 310 3.10 12.55 -0.97
C ARG A 310 3.10 12.36 -2.48
N LEU A 311 3.93 11.43 -2.96
CA LEU A 311 4.02 11.09 -4.38
C LEU A 311 2.68 10.56 -4.91
N GLU A 312 2.06 9.61 -4.21
CA GLU A 312 0.77 9.06 -4.62
C GLU A 312 -0.34 10.09 -4.58
N ARG A 313 -0.36 10.97 -3.56
CA ARG A 313 -1.35 12.05 -3.47
C ARG A 313 -1.23 13.02 -4.63
N ALA A 314 0.00 13.38 -5.02
CA ALA A 314 0.26 14.24 -6.17
C ALA A 314 -0.23 13.58 -7.47
N LEU A 315 0.12 12.31 -7.70
CA LEU A 315 -0.30 11.55 -8.87
C LEU A 315 -1.83 11.39 -8.94
N ASN A 316 -2.48 11.04 -7.83
CA ASN A 316 -3.94 10.91 -7.77
C ASN A 316 -4.65 12.24 -8.04
N LEU A 317 -4.12 13.36 -7.57
CA LEU A 317 -4.68 14.68 -7.87
C LEU A 317 -4.53 15.01 -9.36
N ILE A 318 -3.34 14.77 -9.94
CA ILE A 318 -3.10 14.99 -11.37
C ILE A 318 -4.08 14.17 -12.20
N GLU A 319 -4.23 12.87 -11.91
CA GLU A 319 -5.16 12.02 -12.66
C GLU A 319 -6.62 12.43 -12.47
N LEU A 320 -7.00 12.87 -11.27
CA LEU A 320 -8.34 13.40 -11.03
C LEU A 320 -8.60 14.62 -11.92
N LEU A 321 -7.71 15.60 -11.91
CA LEU A 321 -7.86 16.80 -12.72
C LEU A 321 -7.85 16.52 -14.23
N ARG A 322 -6.97 15.60 -14.68
CA ARG A 322 -6.92 15.18 -16.10
C ARG A 322 -8.22 14.53 -16.57
N ALA A 323 -8.74 13.60 -15.76
CA ALA A 323 -9.94 12.87 -16.15
C ALA A 323 -11.24 13.69 -16.05
N THR A 324 -11.24 14.78 -15.25
CA THR A 324 -12.48 15.50 -14.92
C THR A 324 -12.52 16.97 -15.36
N LEU A 325 -11.38 17.67 -15.38
CA LEU A 325 -11.34 19.11 -15.64
C LEU A 325 -10.54 19.49 -16.92
N VAL A 326 -9.89 18.53 -17.56
CA VAL A 326 -9.30 18.75 -18.88
C VAL A 326 -10.36 18.73 -20.00
N PRO A 327 -11.34 17.81 -20.02
CA PRO A 327 -12.42 17.86 -20.97
C PRO A 327 -13.31 19.11 -20.77
N CYS A 328 -13.79 19.71 -21.87
CA CYS A 328 -14.75 20.80 -21.82
C CYS A 328 -16.17 20.27 -21.76
N TYR A 329 -16.97 20.87 -20.92
CA TYR A 329 -18.37 20.51 -20.74
C TYR A 329 -19.30 21.70 -20.98
N GLU A 330 -20.59 21.42 -21.11
CA GLU A 330 -21.62 22.46 -21.01
C GLU A 330 -21.58 23.09 -19.60
N PRO A 331 -21.94 24.36 -19.43
CA PRO A 331 -21.75 25.11 -18.18
C PRO A 331 -22.37 24.44 -16.94
N SER A 332 -23.53 23.79 -17.07
CA SER A 332 -24.19 23.07 -15.98
C SER A 332 -23.41 21.83 -15.54
N THR A 333 -22.98 21.01 -16.50
CA THR A 333 -22.15 19.82 -16.26
C THR A 333 -20.76 20.22 -15.73
N GLU A 334 -20.16 21.29 -16.26
CA GLU A 334 -18.87 21.80 -15.78
C GLU A 334 -18.93 22.20 -14.30
N ALA A 335 -19.96 22.92 -13.89
CA ALA A 335 -20.17 23.30 -12.48
C ALA A 335 -20.28 22.08 -11.57
N GLN A 336 -21.02 21.05 -11.99
CA GLN A 336 -21.18 19.82 -11.23
C GLN A 336 -19.87 19.00 -11.16
N MET A 337 -19.09 18.98 -12.25
CA MET A 337 -17.77 18.32 -12.25
C MET A 337 -16.77 19.04 -11.33
N MET A 338 -16.76 20.37 -11.35
CA MET A 338 -15.95 21.18 -10.44
C MET A 338 -16.29 20.89 -8.96
N GLU A 339 -17.59 20.81 -8.62
CA GLU A 339 -18.03 20.46 -7.27
C GLU A 339 -17.62 19.02 -6.90
N ALA A 340 -17.78 18.06 -7.80
CA ALA A 340 -17.36 16.66 -7.59
C ALA A 340 -15.85 16.54 -7.34
N VAL A 341 -15.03 17.30 -8.07
CA VAL A 341 -13.57 17.35 -7.85
C VAL A 341 -13.22 17.93 -6.48
N LEU A 342 -13.84 19.04 -6.09
CA LEU A 342 -13.65 19.65 -4.77
C LEU A 342 -14.09 18.71 -3.64
N ALA A 343 -15.19 17.99 -3.82
CA ALA A 343 -15.68 17.01 -2.84
C ALA A 343 -14.74 15.79 -2.73
N THR A 344 -14.29 15.27 -3.87
CA THR A 344 -13.35 14.12 -3.94
C THR A 344 -12.00 14.47 -3.32
N SER A 345 -11.46 15.66 -3.62
CA SER A 345 -10.21 16.16 -3.02
C SER A 345 -10.37 16.64 -1.57
N ASN A 346 -11.57 16.56 -0.98
CA ASN A 346 -11.90 17.09 0.36
C ASN A 346 -11.59 18.58 0.50
N SER A 347 -11.85 19.37 -0.53
CA SER A 347 -11.47 20.77 -0.64
C SER A 347 -12.65 21.75 -0.67
N LEU A 348 -13.88 21.23 -0.73
CA LEU A 348 -15.09 22.02 -0.92
C LEU A 348 -15.29 23.12 0.17
N ILE A 349 -15.06 22.76 1.45
CA ILE A 349 -15.22 23.73 2.55
C ILE A 349 -14.15 24.83 2.49
N VAL A 350 -12.90 24.44 2.19
CA VAL A 350 -11.79 25.41 2.06
C VAL A 350 -12.04 26.33 0.87
N PHE A 351 -12.49 25.78 -0.24
CA PHE A 351 -12.86 26.56 -1.43
C PHE A 351 -13.97 27.57 -1.10
N ARG A 352 -15.09 27.14 -0.51
CA ARG A 352 -16.21 28.02 -0.14
C ARG A 352 -15.78 29.14 0.83
N ARG A 353 -14.86 28.86 1.74
CA ARG A 353 -14.33 29.89 2.66
C ARG A 353 -13.50 30.95 1.94
N ARG A 354 -12.71 30.57 0.92
CA ARG A 354 -11.80 31.48 0.22
C ARG A 354 -12.48 32.24 -0.92
N TYR A 355 -13.25 31.51 -1.75
CA TYR A 355 -13.83 32.02 -2.99
C TYR A 355 -15.34 32.21 -2.92
N ARG A 356 -15.95 31.92 -1.76
CA ARG A 356 -17.41 31.99 -1.53
C ARG A 356 -18.19 31.10 -2.51
N SER A 357 -19.17 31.66 -3.26
CA SER A 357 -20.00 30.94 -4.22
C SER A 357 -19.50 31.03 -5.67
N PHE A 358 -18.38 31.70 -5.90
CA PHE A 358 -17.85 31.89 -7.25
C PHE A 358 -16.99 30.70 -7.68
N MET A 359 -17.67 29.65 -8.17
CA MET A 359 -17.01 28.45 -8.66
C MET A 359 -16.60 28.67 -10.12
N GLN A 360 -15.31 28.80 -10.35
CA GLN A 360 -14.69 28.97 -11.65
C GLN A 360 -13.45 28.10 -11.76
N LEU A 361 -13.22 27.52 -12.94
CA LEU A 361 -12.08 26.65 -13.17
C LEU A 361 -10.73 27.27 -12.76
N PRO A 362 -10.42 28.54 -13.08
CA PRO A 362 -9.16 29.14 -12.63
C PRO A 362 -8.99 29.17 -11.10
N THR A 363 -10.05 29.41 -10.34
CA THR A 363 -9.98 29.45 -8.87
C THR A 363 -9.79 28.07 -8.23
N ILE A 364 -10.31 27.02 -8.89
CA ILE A 364 -10.08 25.63 -8.49
C ILE A 364 -8.64 25.23 -8.78
N LEU A 365 -8.12 25.59 -9.95
CA LEU A 365 -6.72 25.31 -10.31
C LEU A 365 -5.75 26.09 -9.41
N GLU A 366 -6.07 27.33 -9.05
CA GLU A 366 -5.28 28.09 -8.06
C GLU A 366 -5.20 27.33 -6.72
N LEU A 367 -6.35 26.89 -6.18
CA LEU A 367 -6.39 26.17 -4.91
C LEU A 367 -5.69 24.80 -4.97
N LEU A 368 -5.97 24.00 -6.02
CA LEU A 368 -5.53 22.61 -6.08
C LEU A 368 -4.15 22.42 -6.70
N LEU A 369 -3.70 23.34 -7.56
CA LEU A 369 -2.37 23.25 -8.17
C LEU A 369 -1.34 24.14 -7.50
N MET A 370 -1.67 25.43 -7.23
CA MET A 370 -0.68 26.47 -6.97
C MET A 370 -0.47 26.79 -5.48
N ASP A 371 -1.40 26.43 -4.61
CA ASP A 371 -1.33 26.81 -3.20
C ASP A 371 -0.28 26.00 -2.42
N GLU A 372 0.84 26.64 -2.11
CA GLU A 372 1.95 26.04 -1.36
C GLU A 372 1.63 25.77 0.13
N ASN A 373 0.57 26.36 0.66
CA ASN A 373 0.16 26.20 2.07
C ASN A 373 -1.02 25.24 2.25
N TYR A 374 -1.62 24.75 1.15
CA TYR A 374 -2.77 23.87 1.22
C TYR A 374 -2.39 22.40 1.08
N PRO A 375 -2.56 21.55 2.12
CA PRO A 375 -2.09 20.15 2.12
C PRO A 375 -2.73 19.24 1.06
N ARG A 376 -3.71 19.72 0.30
CA ARG A 376 -4.32 18.97 -0.82
C ARG A 376 -3.85 19.49 -2.18
N ALA A 377 -3.10 20.60 -2.23
CA ALA A 377 -2.59 21.17 -3.46
C ALA A 377 -1.33 20.44 -3.97
N LEU A 378 -1.14 20.44 -5.29
CA LEU A 378 0.04 19.86 -5.93
C LEU A 378 1.33 20.55 -5.48
N ALA A 379 1.36 21.89 -5.47
CA ALA A 379 2.52 22.67 -5.05
C ALA A 379 2.99 22.29 -3.64
N TYR A 380 2.06 22.14 -2.69
CA TYR A 380 2.37 21.68 -1.34
C TYR A 380 2.98 20.25 -1.36
N GLN A 381 2.44 19.32 -2.15
CA GLN A 381 2.99 17.96 -2.21
C GLN A 381 4.42 17.96 -2.75
N LEU A 382 4.68 18.72 -3.81
CA LEU A 382 6.01 18.83 -4.42
C LEU A 382 7.04 19.40 -3.44
N GLN A 383 6.69 20.45 -2.71
CA GLN A 383 7.57 21.04 -1.68
C GLN A 383 7.87 20.07 -0.53
N GLN A 384 6.84 19.34 -0.06
CA GLN A 384 7.04 18.33 0.97
C GLN A 384 7.91 17.16 0.46
N LEU A 385 7.71 16.73 -0.79
CA LEU A 385 8.57 15.73 -1.43
C LEU A 385 10.02 16.20 -1.45
N GLN A 386 10.29 17.41 -1.93
CA GLN A 386 11.64 17.98 -1.95
C GLN A 386 12.26 18.00 -0.54
N THR A 387 11.50 18.49 0.45
CA THR A 387 11.95 18.55 1.83
C THR A 387 12.32 17.20 2.42
N HIS A 388 11.58 16.16 2.06
CA HIS A 388 11.84 14.80 2.56
C HIS A 388 12.98 14.11 1.80
N ILE A 389 13.05 14.27 0.47
CA ILE A 389 14.09 13.68 -0.38
C ILE A 389 15.48 14.18 0.02
N VAL A 390 15.63 15.49 0.24
CA VAL A 390 16.91 16.09 0.67
C VAL A 390 17.40 15.54 2.02
N LYS A 391 16.49 15.08 2.87
CA LYS A 391 16.81 14.50 4.19
C LYS A 391 17.16 13.01 4.15
N LEU A 392 16.97 12.33 3.03
CA LEU A 392 17.32 10.91 2.92
C LEU A 392 18.85 10.73 2.97
N PRO A 393 19.34 9.63 3.56
CA PRO A 393 20.76 9.33 3.64
C PRO A 393 21.45 9.37 2.28
N ARG A 394 22.68 9.90 2.24
CA ARG A 394 23.53 9.97 1.05
C ARG A 394 24.75 9.09 1.24
N GLU A 395 25.22 8.45 0.18
CA GLU A 395 26.57 7.92 0.15
C GLU A 395 27.56 9.09 0.06
N GLN A 396 28.62 9.05 0.86
CA GLN A 396 29.54 10.20 1.07
C GLN A 396 30.33 10.64 -0.18
N THR A 397 30.19 9.95 -1.31
CA THR A 397 30.97 10.17 -2.53
C THR A 397 30.28 11.06 -3.57
N ASP A 398 29.01 11.43 -3.41
CA ASP A 398 28.28 12.19 -4.42
C ASP A 398 28.27 13.70 -4.10
N GLU A 399 29.17 14.47 -4.71
CA GLU A 399 29.10 15.94 -4.78
C GLU A 399 28.06 16.43 -5.81
N GLU A 400 27.62 15.57 -6.73
CA GLU A 400 26.64 15.93 -7.75
C GLU A 400 25.19 15.87 -7.22
N THR A 401 24.36 16.79 -7.73
CA THR A 401 22.91 16.79 -7.44
C THR A 401 22.30 15.51 -7.99
N ARG A 402 21.65 14.73 -7.12
CA ARG A 402 21.04 13.46 -7.49
C ARG A 402 19.87 13.64 -8.45
N GLU A 403 19.58 12.59 -9.22
CA GLU A 403 18.50 12.59 -10.21
C GLU A 403 17.12 12.82 -9.57
N ASP A 404 16.84 12.25 -8.40
CA ASP A 404 15.60 12.46 -7.65
C ASP A 404 15.43 13.93 -7.19
N GLU A 405 16.53 14.59 -6.78
CA GLU A 405 16.53 16.01 -6.42
C GLU A 405 16.32 16.92 -7.64
N LYS A 406 16.92 16.59 -8.79
CA LYS A 406 16.72 17.32 -10.05
C LYS A 406 15.27 17.25 -10.52
N LEU A 407 14.71 16.04 -10.58
CA LEU A 407 13.35 15.82 -11.05
C LEU A 407 12.31 16.58 -10.22
N ILE A 408 12.45 16.58 -8.89
CA ILE A 408 11.51 17.32 -8.03
C ILE A 408 11.70 18.84 -8.15
N ALA A 409 12.92 19.33 -8.29
CA ALA A 409 13.20 20.74 -8.50
C ALA A 409 12.65 21.25 -9.84
N GLU A 410 12.76 20.46 -10.90
CA GLU A 410 12.17 20.75 -12.21
C GLU A 410 10.64 20.80 -12.14
N ALA A 411 10.00 19.83 -11.45
CA ALA A 411 8.56 19.80 -11.27
C ALA A 411 8.05 21.07 -10.56
N ILE A 412 8.73 21.48 -9.49
CA ILE A 412 8.40 22.71 -8.74
C ILE A 412 8.60 23.95 -9.61
N THR A 413 9.70 24.02 -10.36
CA THR A 413 10.02 25.15 -11.22
C THR A 413 9.00 25.32 -12.33
N GLU A 414 8.62 24.23 -13.00
CA GLU A 414 7.58 24.26 -14.05
C GLU A 414 6.25 24.76 -13.48
N LEU A 415 5.82 24.21 -12.32
CA LEU A 415 4.57 24.61 -11.71
C LEU A 415 4.56 26.10 -11.31
N ARG A 416 5.64 26.62 -10.71
CA ARG A 416 5.77 28.03 -10.30
C ARG A 416 5.77 29.00 -11.48
N ASN A 417 6.36 28.57 -12.61
CA ASN A 417 6.41 29.40 -13.82
C ASN A 417 5.11 29.37 -14.64
N THR A 418 4.13 28.57 -14.23
CA THR A 418 2.87 28.42 -14.92
C THR A 418 1.86 29.49 -14.47
N ASP A 419 1.31 30.24 -15.41
CA ASP A 419 0.16 31.12 -15.16
C ASP A 419 -1.14 30.31 -15.25
N TYR A 420 -1.71 29.96 -14.10
CA TYR A 420 -2.93 29.15 -14.00
C TYR A 420 -4.14 29.74 -14.73
N LYS A 421 -4.19 31.07 -14.93
CA LYS A 421 -5.26 31.73 -15.67
C LYS A 421 -5.18 31.42 -17.18
N GLN A 422 -3.99 31.11 -17.68
CA GLN A 422 -3.82 30.74 -19.07
C GLN A 422 -4.18 29.27 -19.33
N LEU A 423 -4.13 28.43 -18.31
CA LEU A 423 -4.48 27.00 -18.42
C LEU A 423 -5.93 26.77 -18.87
N THR A 424 -6.79 27.75 -18.62
CA THR A 424 -8.22 27.71 -18.96
C THR A 424 -8.58 28.41 -20.27
N LYS A 425 -7.59 28.80 -21.08
CA LYS A 425 -7.84 29.35 -22.40
C LYS A 425 -8.18 28.25 -23.39
N LEU A 426 -9.29 28.46 -24.10
CA LEU A 426 -9.76 27.58 -25.16
C LEU A 426 -9.54 28.26 -26.52
N SER A 427 -9.21 27.45 -27.53
CA SER A 427 -9.41 27.80 -28.92
C SER A 427 -10.83 27.41 -29.34
N SER A 428 -11.40 28.08 -30.29
CA SER A 428 -12.79 27.86 -30.77
C SER A 428 -13.08 26.45 -31.32
N SER A 429 -12.05 25.63 -31.48
CA SER A 429 -12.15 24.24 -32.01
C SER A 429 -11.86 23.18 -30.95
N ASP A 430 -11.45 23.56 -29.74
CA ASP A 430 -10.94 22.61 -28.74
C ASP A 430 -12.08 22.06 -27.89
N SER A 431 -12.10 20.75 -27.73
CA SER A 431 -12.97 20.03 -26.78
C SER A 431 -12.28 19.79 -25.41
N THR A 432 -11.05 20.25 -25.24
CA THR A 432 -10.23 20.09 -24.03
C THR A 432 -9.43 21.35 -23.76
N TYR A 433 -8.92 21.51 -22.53
CA TYR A 433 -7.97 22.55 -22.13
C TYR A 433 -6.52 22.09 -22.40
N PRO A 434 -5.93 22.40 -23.56
CA PRO A 434 -4.67 21.77 -24.02
C PRO A 434 -3.47 22.15 -23.15
N LEU A 435 -3.43 23.39 -22.63
CA LEU A 435 -2.34 23.82 -21.76
C LEU A 435 -2.40 23.15 -20.39
N LEU A 436 -3.61 22.94 -19.85
CA LEU A 436 -3.81 22.20 -18.62
C LEU A 436 -3.39 20.72 -18.79
N GLU A 437 -3.81 20.09 -19.88
CA GLU A 437 -3.43 18.71 -20.17
C GLU A 437 -1.91 18.55 -20.30
N LYS A 438 -1.25 19.46 -21.02
CA LYS A 438 0.20 19.46 -21.18
C LYS A 438 0.93 19.59 -19.85
N LEU A 439 0.51 20.51 -18.98
CA LEU A 439 1.09 20.68 -17.65
C LEU A 439 0.94 19.41 -16.82
N LEU A 440 -0.30 18.90 -16.72
CA LEU A 440 -0.60 17.72 -15.87
C LEU A 440 0.15 16.47 -16.37
N THR A 441 0.26 16.30 -17.70
CA THR A 441 1.04 15.20 -18.29
C THR A 441 2.53 15.32 -17.97
N SER A 442 3.10 16.52 -18.15
CA SER A 442 4.51 16.78 -17.81
C SER A 442 4.81 16.52 -16.32
N GLN A 443 3.95 17.00 -15.43
CA GLN A 443 4.07 16.76 -13.98
C GLN A 443 3.99 15.27 -13.64
N LYS A 444 3.04 14.53 -14.23
CA LYS A 444 2.91 13.09 -14.06
C LYS A 444 4.18 12.35 -14.46
N GLU A 445 4.69 12.61 -15.68
CA GLU A 445 5.89 11.93 -16.19
C GLU A 445 7.12 12.16 -15.29
N ARG A 446 7.30 13.39 -14.78
CA ARG A 446 8.38 13.69 -13.83
C ARG A 446 8.23 12.93 -12.51
N LEU A 447 7.02 12.88 -11.97
CA LEU A 447 6.77 12.15 -10.73
C LEU A 447 6.89 10.63 -10.90
N GLU A 448 6.55 10.08 -12.05
CA GLU A 448 6.78 8.67 -12.37
C GLU A 448 8.29 8.36 -12.50
N LYS A 449 9.06 9.22 -13.17
CA LYS A 449 10.52 9.14 -13.23
C LYS A 449 11.14 9.25 -11.84
N LEU A 450 10.67 10.20 -11.02
CA LEU A 450 11.08 10.34 -9.62
C LEU A 450 10.84 9.05 -8.83
N SER A 451 9.68 8.43 -9.00
CA SER A 451 9.39 7.13 -8.37
C SER A 451 10.39 6.06 -8.79
N GLY A 452 10.73 5.98 -10.07
CA GLY A 452 11.74 5.05 -10.61
C GLY A 452 13.13 5.29 -10.04
N SER A 453 13.56 6.55 -9.97
CA SER A 453 14.86 6.94 -9.38
C SER A 453 14.94 6.55 -7.90
N LEU A 454 13.90 6.83 -7.11
CA LEU A 454 13.86 6.43 -5.70
C LEU A 454 13.93 4.91 -5.52
N MET A 455 13.26 4.14 -6.39
CA MET A 455 13.33 2.67 -6.35
C MET A 455 14.74 2.15 -6.64
N GLN A 456 15.44 2.74 -7.60
CA GLN A 456 16.81 2.35 -7.92
C GLN A 456 17.78 2.71 -6.81
N LEU A 457 17.66 3.88 -6.21
CA LEU A 457 18.59 4.38 -5.19
C LEU A 457 18.44 3.68 -3.83
N TYR A 458 17.19 3.37 -3.41
CA TYR A 458 16.95 2.94 -2.03
C TYR A 458 16.45 1.52 -1.88
N PHE A 459 15.87 0.90 -2.94
CA PHE A 459 15.26 -0.42 -2.83
C PHE A 459 16.03 -1.51 -3.56
N SER A 460 17.01 -1.15 -4.40
CA SER A 460 17.92 -2.13 -4.98
C SER A 460 18.84 -2.70 -3.89
N PRO A 461 19.00 -4.03 -3.79
CA PRO A 461 19.95 -4.60 -2.86
C PRO A 461 21.35 -4.14 -3.25
N THR A 462 22.06 -3.49 -2.33
CA THR A 462 23.49 -3.22 -2.49
C THR A 462 24.22 -4.54 -2.71
N VAL A 463 24.97 -4.65 -3.80
CA VAL A 463 25.63 -5.89 -4.27
C VAL A 463 26.84 -6.28 -3.40
N VAL A 464 27.03 -5.69 -2.23
CA VAL A 464 28.07 -6.10 -1.29
C VAL A 464 27.45 -6.98 -0.23
N PRO A 465 27.59 -8.32 -0.29
CA PRO A 465 27.28 -9.16 0.85
C PRO A 465 28.30 -8.81 1.94
N GLN A 466 27.88 -8.04 2.93
CA GLN A 466 28.61 -7.97 4.19
C GLN A 466 28.65 -9.38 4.77
N GLN A 467 29.78 -10.06 4.60
CA GLN A 467 30.05 -11.27 5.37
C GLN A 467 30.03 -10.89 6.83
N VAL A 468 29.05 -11.37 7.56
CA VAL A 468 28.87 -11.20 9.02
C VAL A 468 30.08 -11.75 9.82
N GLY A 469 31.14 -12.19 9.17
CA GLY A 469 32.34 -12.76 9.75
C GLY A 469 33.57 -11.85 9.85
N SER A 470 33.55 -10.61 9.36
CA SER A 470 34.76 -9.78 9.32
C SER A 470 34.96 -8.85 10.53
N VAL A 471 33.92 -8.60 11.31
CA VAL A 471 34.01 -7.69 12.48
C VAL A 471 34.67 -8.35 13.71
N LEU A 472 34.82 -9.67 13.72
CA LEU A 472 35.43 -10.40 14.83
C LEU A 472 36.95 -10.64 14.70
N ARG A 473 37.57 -10.22 13.58
CA ARG A 473 39.04 -10.43 13.38
C ARG A 473 39.91 -9.23 13.68
N GLU A 474 39.40 -8.04 13.86
CA GLU A 474 40.22 -6.84 14.14
C GLU A 474 40.39 -6.50 15.63
N LYS A 475 39.83 -7.31 16.55
CA LYS A 475 40.05 -7.12 18.00
C LYS A 475 40.89 -8.21 18.65
N ALA A 476 41.57 -9.05 17.88
CA ALA A 476 42.47 -10.11 18.35
C ALA A 476 43.89 -10.01 17.75
N SER A 477 44.39 -8.80 17.56
CA SER A 477 45.82 -8.56 17.33
C SER A 477 46.32 -7.38 18.16
#